data_b874d4ce48cfc85482fbace2be617a40
#
_entry.id   b874d4ce48cfc85482fbace2be617a40
#
_cell.length_a   1.000
_cell.length_b   1.000
_cell.length_c   1.000
_cell.angle_alpha   90.00
_cell.angle_beta   90.00
_cell.angle_gamma   90.00
#
_symmetry.space_group_name_H-M   'P 1'
#
loop_
_entity.id
_entity.type
_entity.pdbx_description
1 polymer ?
#
loop_
_entity_poly.entity_id
_entity_poly.type
_entity_poly.pdbx_seq_one_letter_code
_entity_poly.pdbx_strand_id
1 'polypeptide(L)'
;MYEDDFSQKAEDYADNSGQTDEEGNRLVQNSESNGRFHTDWLNMLYPRLKVAKDLLSDDGVVFISIDDNEVENLLKIGNEIFGEDNFVNIVTVKTKVGGVSGSSEGKSLKDATEFIGVWAKNKDSLSFKPVYIKTKLFDRIKSYKEEGKSWKYTSVVAELSDKKLLFEDSKRGMKFYGYRTLRTASIQSFAKEKGITKEDVYNHYADRIFQTTNAQSSVRQTVMKETEGYDYPMFGLEYTPTKGKNEGQVVEILYKGEQRRMMMFLSDAVEKKNGEYFYLDKVTSLWDDIDYNNLSKEGDIEFPNGKKPIKLLQRIINLSTSDDDLVLDFFSGSASTAHAVLQANYEKEKHLHFILVQLPEKTDKKSEAYKSGYKTICDIGEERIRRAGKKIKEETGADIDYGFRCFKVDSSNMKDVYYKPADIKQAEMDLFADNIKEDRTPEDLLIQLMLDLGVLLSSKIEKTEIAGKKVFSVADGYLMACFDRDVTDDVVTAIARKHPFYAVFRDSSFSSDSVAANFEQIFDTYSPKTVRKVL
;
A
#
# COMPACT_ATOMS: atom_id res chain seq x y z
N MET A 1 13.21 -5.04 15.53
CA MET A 1 14.63 -5.18 15.17
C MET A 1 14.79 -6.64 14.87
N TYR A 2 14.93 -6.98 13.60
CA TYR A 2 15.42 -8.31 13.26
C TYR A 2 16.76 -8.42 13.97
N GLU A 3 17.03 -9.50 14.67
CA GLU A 3 18.40 -9.86 14.92
C GLU A 3 19.02 -9.93 13.53
N ASP A 4 19.94 -9.02 13.19
CA ASP A 4 20.63 -8.97 11.90
C ASP A 4 21.56 -10.18 11.75
N ASP A 5 21.02 -11.36 12.06
CA ASP A 5 21.63 -12.63 11.75
C ASP A 5 21.13 -13.05 10.36
N PHE A 6 21.79 -12.52 9.33
CA PHE A 6 21.62 -12.96 7.94
C PHE A 6 22.21 -14.35 7.71
N SER A 7 22.40 -15.15 8.74
CA SER A 7 22.84 -16.53 8.62
C SER A 7 21.79 -17.37 7.95
N GLN A 8 21.79 -17.43 6.64
CA GLN A 8 21.26 -18.55 5.87
C GLN A 8 22.12 -19.80 6.19
N LYS A 9 21.57 -21.00 6.04
CA LYS A 9 22.41 -22.20 6.05
C LYS A 9 23.54 -22.00 5.07
N ALA A 10 24.78 -22.27 5.50
CA ALA A 10 25.99 -22.01 4.73
C ALA A 10 25.94 -22.58 3.30
N GLU A 11 25.21 -23.67 3.08
CA GLU A 11 25.03 -24.32 1.79
C GLU A 11 24.14 -23.52 0.83
N ASP A 12 23.07 -22.88 1.32
CA ASP A 12 22.15 -22.12 0.48
C ASP A 12 22.66 -20.70 0.15
N TYR A 13 23.51 -20.13 1.00
CA TYR A 13 24.06 -18.80 0.83
C TYR A 13 25.40 -18.82 0.08
N ALA A 14 26.21 -19.88 0.27
CA ALA A 14 27.49 -20.05 -0.40
C ALA A 14 27.35 -20.13 -1.92
N ASP A 15 26.33 -20.86 -2.39
CA ASP A 15 26.10 -21.07 -3.82
C ASP A 15 25.55 -19.82 -4.54
N ASN A 16 24.87 -18.93 -3.81
CA ASN A 16 24.15 -17.80 -4.42
C ASN A 16 24.75 -16.42 -4.15
N SER A 17 25.57 -16.24 -3.12
CA SER A 17 26.01 -14.89 -2.70
C SER A 17 27.50 -14.61 -2.79
N GLY A 18 28.35 -15.62 -2.98
CA GLY A 18 29.82 -15.47 -3.02
C GLY A 18 30.41 -14.97 -1.69
N GLN A 19 29.73 -15.18 -0.57
CA GLN A 19 30.16 -14.70 0.77
C GLN A 19 30.66 -15.78 1.71
N THR A 20 31.16 -16.88 1.19
CA THR A 20 32.02 -17.79 1.91
C THR A 20 33.49 -17.43 1.63
N ASP A 21 34.39 -17.67 2.61
CA ASP A 21 35.80 -17.67 2.33
C ASP A 21 36.14 -18.82 1.35
N GLU A 22 37.32 -18.81 0.79
CA GLU A 22 37.79 -19.83 -0.16
C GLU A 22 37.81 -21.26 0.45
N GLU A 23 37.59 -21.37 1.77
CA GLU A 23 37.57 -22.61 2.56
C GLU A 23 36.15 -23.06 2.94
N GLY A 24 35.10 -22.29 2.54
CA GLY A 24 33.70 -22.61 2.79
C GLY A 24 33.22 -22.32 4.21
N ASN A 25 33.93 -21.54 5.00
CA ASN A 25 33.54 -21.15 6.35
C ASN A 25 32.56 -19.99 6.32
N ARG A 26 31.57 -20.04 7.22
CA ARG A 26 30.57 -18.98 7.40
C ARG A 26 31.20 -17.63 7.66
N LEU A 27 30.70 -16.60 6.99
CA LEU A 27 30.91 -15.21 7.38
C LEU A 27 30.25 -14.94 8.74
N VAL A 28 30.92 -14.08 9.52
CA VAL A 28 30.57 -13.74 10.90
C VAL A 28 29.26 -12.96 10.93
N GLN A 29 28.47 -13.11 12.01
CA GLN A 29 27.31 -12.28 12.33
C GLN A 29 27.62 -10.80 12.10
N ASN A 30 26.72 -10.07 11.42
CA ASN A 30 26.90 -8.67 11.15
C ASN A 30 26.69 -7.85 12.45
N SER A 31 27.79 -7.54 13.13
CA SER A 31 27.81 -6.75 14.36
C SER A 31 28.45 -5.38 14.11
N GLU A 32 28.12 -4.37 14.93
CA GLU A 32 28.73 -3.03 14.86
C GLU A 32 30.28 -3.05 14.90
N SER A 33 30.87 -4.08 15.49
CA SER A 33 32.33 -4.31 15.48
C SER A 33 32.86 -4.85 14.15
N ASN A 34 31.98 -5.26 13.23
CA ASN A 34 32.34 -5.67 11.88
C ASN A 34 32.61 -4.42 11.02
N GLY A 35 33.82 -4.26 10.48
CA GLY A 35 34.14 -3.16 9.57
C GLY A 35 33.32 -3.12 8.26
N ARG A 36 32.47 -4.11 8.02
CA ARG A 36 31.53 -4.20 6.87
C ARG A 36 30.07 -4.08 7.25
N PHE A 37 29.75 -3.69 8.48
CA PHE A 37 28.39 -3.64 9.00
C PHE A 37 27.39 -2.98 8.04
N HIS A 38 27.66 -1.75 7.62
CA HIS A 38 26.82 -1.02 6.66
C HIS A 38 26.84 -1.65 5.25
N THR A 39 28.02 -2.17 4.83
CA THR A 39 28.17 -2.76 3.49
C THR A 39 27.33 -4.01 3.32
N ASP A 40 27.26 -4.87 4.31
CA ASP A 40 26.50 -6.11 4.25
C ASP A 40 24.98 -5.81 4.20
N TRP A 41 24.53 -4.84 4.99
CA TRP A 41 23.15 -4.35 4.92
C TRP A 41 22.81 -3.74 3.54
N LEU A 42 23.70 -2.91 2.99
CA LEU A 42 23.53 -2.32 1.67
C LEU A 42 23.49 -3.38 0.56
N ASN A 43 24.37 -4.38 0.61
CA ASN A 43 24.39 -5.48 -0.36
C ASN A 43 23.11 -6.31 -0.33
N MET A 44 22.54 -6.49 0.85
CA MET A 44 21.24 -7.18 1.00
C MET A 44 20.10 -6.35 0.42
N LEU A 45 20.07 -5.04 0.71
CA LEU A 45 18.94 -4.19 0.37
C LEU A 45 18.94 -3.74 -1.11
N TYR A 46 20.12 -3.41 -1.67
CA TYR A 46 20.27 -2.83 -2.99
C TYR A 46 19.57 -3.61 -4.12
N PRO A 47 19.80 -4.93 -4.29
CA PRO A 47 19.15 -5.69 -5.36
C PRO A 47 17.63 -5.77 -5.18
N ARG A 48 17.16 -5.81 -3.93
CA ARG A 48 15.71 -5.83 -3.64
C ARG A 48 15.03 -4.52 -4.02
N LEU A 49 15.68 -3.38 -3.75
CA LEU A 49 15.17 -2.07 -4.16
C LEU A 49 15.16 -1.90 -5.68
N LYS A 50 16.14 -2.46 -6.39
CA LYS A 50 16.11 -2.46 -7.87
C LYS A 50 14.91 -3.21 -8.41
N VAL A 51 14.66 -4.40 -7.92
CA VAL A 51 13.46 -5.18 -8.30
C VAL A 51 12.18 -4.43 -7.91
N ALA A 52 12.13 -3.85 -6.71
CA ALA A 52 10.98 -3.08 -6.25
C ALA A 52 10.68 -1.90 -7.20
N LYS A 53 11.71 -1.18 -7.67
CA LYS A 53 11.55 -0.11 -8.65
C LYS A 53 10.91 -0.60 -9.96
N ASP A 54 11.34 -1.76 -10.46
CA ASP A 54 10.82 -2.32 -11.69
C ASP A 54 9.35 -2.76 -11.56
N LEU A 55 8.95 -3.22 -10.38
CA LEU A 55 7.58 -3.62 -10.05
C LEU A 55 6.61 -2.46 -9.83
N LEU A 56 7.10 -1.25 -9.54
CA LEU A 56 6.25 -0.07 -9.38
C LEU A 56 5.56 0.31 -10.69
N SER A 57 4.28 0.70 -10.62
CA SER A 57 3.59 1.42 -11.69
C SER A 57 4.20 2.80 -11.90
N ASP A 58 3.92 3.46 -13.02
CA ASP A 58 4.51 4.77 -13.34
C ASP A 58 4.13 5.87 -12.32
N ASP A 59 2.95 5.78 -11.71
CA ASP A 59 2.48 6.63 -10.61
C ASP A 59 2.77 6.03 -9.22
N GLY A 60 3.45 4.89 -9.16
CA GLY A 60 3.75 4.14 -7.95
C GLY A 60 4.76 4.86 -7.05
N VAL A 61 4.68 4.54 -5.76
CA VAL A 61 5.52 5.14 -4.71
C VAL A 61 5.97 4.09 -3.72
N VAL A 62 7.20 4.19 -3.24
CA VAL A 62 7.76 3.33 -2.20
C VAL A 62 7.96 4.12 -0.90
N PHE A 63 7.59 3.51 0.22
CA PHE A 63 7.82 3.99 1.58
C PHE A 63 8.71 3.00 2.31
N ILE A 64 9.85 3.47 2.82
CA ILE A 64 10.82 2.61 3.49
C ILE A 64 11.04 3.13 4.91
N SER A 65 10.55 2.37 5.89
CA SER A 65 10.79 2.69 7.32
C SER A 65 12.22 2.32 7.71
N ILE A 66 12.89 3.24 8.39
CA ILE A 66 14.29 3.09 8.80
C ILE A 66 14.53 3.84 10.13
N ASP A 67 15.48 3.40 10.91
CA ASP A 67 15.94 4.11 12.09
C ASP A 67 17.12 5.06 11.78
N ASP A 68 17.69 5.65 12.79
CA ASP A 68 18.80 6.59 12.71
C ASP A 68 20.11 5.95 12.28
N ASN A 69 20.30 4.63 12.46
CA ASN A 69 21.55 3.95 12.15
C ASN A 69 21.85 3.90 10.65
N GLU A 70 20.83 3.68 9.82
CA GLU A 70 21.01 3.44 8.38
C GLU A 70 20.27 4.45 7.48
N VAL A 71 19.65 5.50 8.04
CA VAL A 71 18.89 6.49 7.26
C VAL A 71 19.74 7.20 6.20
N GLU A 72 20.98 7.55 6.51
CA GLU A 72 21.90 8.17 5.54
C GLU A 72 22.23 7.24 4.36
N ASN A 73 22.51 5.99 4.66
CA ASN A 73 22.82 4.99 3.65
C ASN A 73 21.59 4.68 2.79
N LEU A 74 20.41 4.58 3.40
CA LEU A 74 19.14 4.42 2.67
C LEU A 74 18.91 5.59 1.71
N LEU A 75 19.12 6.83 2.13
CA LEU A 75 18.94 8.00 1.26
C LEU A 75 19.88 7.96 0.06
N LYS A 76 21.13 7.56 0.24
CA LYS A 76 22.11 7.45 -0.86
C LYS A 76 21.69 6.40 -1.89
N ILE A 77 21.41 5.16 -1.44
CA ILE A 77 21.02 4.08 -2.37
C ILE A 77 19.63 4.31 -2.97
N GLY A 78 18.70 4.90 -2.23
CA GLY A 78 17.39 5.26 -2.73
C GLY A 78 17.49 6.28 -3.87
N ASN A 79 18.29 7.33 -3.69
CA ASN A 79 18.52 8.32 -4.74
C ASN A 79 19.26 7.71 -5.96
N GLU A 80 20.23 6.82 -5.75
CA GLU A 80 20.90 6.11 -6.84
C GLU A 80 19.94 5.23 -7.65
N ILE A 81 19.08 4.46 -6.96
CA ILE A 81 18.19 3.50 -7.61
C ILE A 81 16.99 4.21 -8.24
N PHE A 82 16.26 5.02 -7.49
CA PHE A 82 15.02 5.66 -7.97
C PHE A 82 15.27 6.95 -8.75
N GLY A 83 16.41 7.60 -8.52
CA GLY A 83 16.76 8.92 -9.03
C GLY A 83 16.49 10.02 -7.99
N GLU A 84 17.43 10.96 -7.87
CA GLU A 84 17.32 12.09 -6.94
C GLU A 84 16.08 12.96 -7.22
N ASP A 85 15.76 13.18 -8.49
CA ASP A 85 14.56 13.93 -8.91
C ASP A 85 13.25 13.25 -8.47
N ASN A 86 13.26 11.95 -8.28
CA ASN A 86 12.12 11.15 -7.81
C ASN A 86 12.03 11.04 -6.28
N PHE A 87 12.99 11.58 -5.56
CA PHE A 87 12.90 11.70 -4.11
C PHE A 87 11.73 12.64 -3.75
N VAL A 88 10.80 12.14 -2.95
CA VAL A 88 9.60 12.87 -2.55
C VAL A 88 9.83 13.58 -1.24
N ASN A 89 10.16 12.83 -0.19
CA ASN A 89 10.41 13.37 1.15
C ASN A 89 11.04 12.33 2.08
N ILE A 90 11.49 12.81 3.23
CA ILE A 90 11.71 12.01 4.43
C ILE A 90 10.64 12.38 5.45
N VAL A 91 9.92 11.39 5.95
CA VAL A 91 8.92 11.57 7.00
C VAL A 91 9.54 11.20 8.33
N THR A 92 9.46 12.08 9.31
CA THR A 92 9.88 11.82 10.69
C THR A 92 8.67 11.35 11.49
N VAL A 93 8.79 10.17 12.11
CA VAL A 93 7.73 9.55 12.91
C VAL A 93 8.17 9.55 14.38
N LYS A 94 7.36 10.12 15.26
CA LYS A 94 7.61 10.06 16.70
C LYS A 94 7.22 8.69 17.24
N THR A 95 8.18 7.97 17.79
CA THR A 95 7.99 6.58 18.25
C THR A 95 7.99 6.43 19.77
N LYS A 96 8.64 7.36 20.48
CA LYS A 96 8.77 7.29 21.95
C LYS A 96 8.42 8.63 22.58
N VAL A 97 7.80 8.55 23.74
CA VAL A 97 7.67 9.72 24.63
C VAL A 97 8.90 9.75 25.53
N GLY A 98 9.55 10.90 25.65
CA GLY A 98 10.71 11.07 26.55
C GLY A 98 10.38 10.60 27.97
N GLY A 99 11.04 9.52 28.42
CA GLY A 99 10.84 8.97 29.77
C GLY A 99 11.85 9.51 30.76
N VAL A 100 11.50 9.50 32.03
CA VAL A 100 12.30 10.04 33.18
C VAL A 100 13.46 9.11 33.58
N SER A 101 13.53 7.88 33.05
CA SER A 101 14.57 6.90 33.42
C SER A 101 15.30 6.38 32.22
N GLY A 102 16.61 6.44 32.20
CA GLY A 102 17.44 5.82 31.16
C GLY A 102 18.93 5.93 31.49
N SER A 103 19.66 4.87 31.14
CA SER A 103 21.10 4.69 31.36
C SER A 103 22.02 5.58 30.54
N SER A 104 21.49 6.53 29.76
CA SER A 104 22.24 7.40 28.84
C SER A 104 22.40 8.83 29.32
N GLU A 105 22.14 9.13 30.60
CA GLU A 105 22.30 10.48 31.12
C GLU A 105 23.75 10.99 30.94
N GLY A 106 23.87 12.10 30.22
CA GLY A 106 25.12 12.84 30.03
C GLY A 106 26.01 12.41 28.86
N LYS A 107 25.64 11.41 28.07
CA LYS A 107 26.47 10.96 26.92
C LYS A 107 25.79 11.05 25.56
N SER A 108 24.48 10.95 25.49
CA SER A 108 23.70 11.03 24.23
C SER A 108 22.31 11.62 24.46
N LEU A 109 21.72 12.11 23.39
CA LEU A 109 20.28 12.39 23.37
C LEU A 109 19.53 11.08 23.16
N LYS A 110 18.36 10.95 23.78
CA LYS A 110 17.52 9.77 23.64
C LYS A 110 16.76 9.82 22.32
N ASP A 111 16.87 8.75 21.52
CA ASP A 111 16.14 8.63 20.27
C ASP A 111 14.65 8.51 20.54
N ALA A 112 13.88 9.38 19.91
CA ALA A 112 12.43 9.45 20.03
C ALA A 112 11.72 9.36 18.67
N THR A 113 12.48 9.17 17.59
CA THR A 113 11.97 9.20 16.21
C THR A 113 12.51 8.04 15.40
N GLU A 114 11.74 7.65 14.39
CA GLU A 114 12.16 6.85 13.24
C GLU A 114 11.85 7.64 11.97
N PHE A 115 12.33 7.17 10.84
CA PHE A 115 12.17 7.84 9.56
C PHE A 115 11.47 6.94 8.54
N ILE A 116 10.86 7.59 7.53
CA ILE A 116 10.35 6.90 6.35
C ILE A 116 10.88 7.65 5.13
N GLY A 117 11.76 7.00 4.37
CA GLY A 117 12.19 7.51 3.07
C GLY A 117 11.10 7.25 2.03
N VAL A 118 10.82 8.25 1.18
CA VAL A 118 9.75 8.18 0.19
C VAL A 118 10.28 8.53 -1.19
N TRP A 119 10.14 7.61 -2.16
CA TRP A 119 10.49 7.82 -3.56
C TRP A 119 9.35 7.41 -4.46
N ALA A 120 9.13 8.16 -5.53
CA ALA A 120 8.22 7.79 -6.61
C ALA A 120 8.95 7.00 -7.71
N LYS A 121 8.22 6.23 -8.50
CA LYS A 121 8.71 5.73 -9.80
C LYS A 121 8.97 6.89 -10.75
N ASN A 122 7.98 7.76 -10.88
CA ASN A 122 8.04 9.03 -11.60
C ASN A 122 7.26 10.09 -10.79
N LYS A 123 7.99 11.07 -10.24
CA LYS A 123 7.42 12.11 -9.37
C LYS A 123 6.41 13.01 -10.07
N ASP A 124 6.56 13.21 -11.38
CA ASP A 124 5.61 14.02 -12.17
C ASP A 124 4.25 13.32 -12.33
N SER A 125 4.23 12.00 -12.28
CA SER A 125 3.01 11.17 -12.34
C SER A 125 2.40 10.92 -10.96
N LEU A 126 3.16 11.11 -9.87
CA LEU A 126 2.69 10.87 -8.51
C LEU A 126 1.60 11.88 -8.10
N SER A 127 0.52 11.37 -7.53
CA SER A 127 -0.54 12.19 -6.94
C SER A 127 -1.00 11.62 -5.60
N PHE A 128 -0.56 12.25 -4.50
CA PHE A 128 -1.07 11.88 -3.18
C PHE A 128 -2.51 12.30 -2.98
N LYS A 129 -3.27 11.41 -2.37
CA LYS A 129 -4.65 11.69 -1.93
C LYS A 129 -4.61 12.57 -0.67
N PRO A 130 -5.58 13.47 -0.49
CA PRO A 130 -5.63 14.29 0.72
C PRO A 130 -5.99 13.43 1.94
N VAL A 131 -5.07 13.36 2.89
CA VAL A 131 -5.27 12.73 4.20
C VAL A 131 -5.21 13.80 5.28
N TYR A 132 -6.16 13.74 6.22
CA TYR A 132 -6.30 14.73 7.28
C TYR A 132 -6.27 14.08 8.66
N ILE A 133 -5.59 14.73 9.59
CA ILE A 133 -5.73 14.46 11.02
C ILE A 133 -6.97 15.21 11.48
N LYS A 134 -7.95 14.48 12.01
CA LYS A 134 -9.25 15.05 12.44
C LYS A 134 -9.25 15.27 13.94
N THR A 135 -9.34 16.52 14.36
CA THR A 135 -9.45 16.91 15.77
C THR A 135 -10.76 17.65 15.99
N LYS A 136 -11.49 17.39 17.09
CA LYS A 136 -12.69 18.19 17.41
C LYS A 136 -12.34 19.68 17.39
N LEU A 137 -13.18 20.49 16.73
CA LEU A 137 -12.89 21.91 16.49
C LEU A 137 -12.52 22.68 17.77
N PHE A 138 -13.29 22.46 18.84
CA PHE A 138 -13.04 23.18 20.11
C PHE A 138 -11.79 22.69 20.83
N ASP A 139 -11.46 21.40 20.74
CA ASP A 139 -10.20 20.85 21.27
C ASP A 139 -9.01 21.45 20.49
N ARG A 140 -9.16 21.60 19.17
CA ARG A 140 -8.14 22.24 18.34
C ARG A 140 -7.94 23.71 18.69
N ILE A 141 -9.02 24.47 18.90
CA ILE A 141 -8.96 25.87 19.33
C ILE A 141 -8.25 25.98 20.71
N LYS A 142 -8.55 25.05 21.63
CA LYS A 142 -7.92 24.98 22.94
C LYS A 142 -6.42 24.69 22.84
N SER A 143 -6.03 23.67 22.09
CA SER A 143 -4.62 23.29 21.85
C SER A 143 -3.81 24.48 21.28
N TYR A 144 -4.34 25.22 20.31
CA TYR A 144 -3.67 26.41 19.78
C TYR A 144 -3.36 27.45 20.85
N LYS A 145 -4.27 27.67 21.81
CA LYS A 145 -4.06 28.60 22.90
C LYS A 145 -3.02 28.11 23.92
N GLU A 146 -3.07 26.81 24.23
CA GLU A 146 -2.10 26.17 25.15
C GLU A 146 -0.68 26.17 24.56
N GLU A 147 -0.55 26.04 23.25
CA GLU A 147 0.72 26.12 22.52
C GLU A 147 1.19 27.59 22.29
N GLY A 148 0.47 28.58 22.77
CA GLY A 148 0.79 30.01 22.54
C GLY A 148 0.57 30.48 21.11
N LYS A 149 -0.14 29.70 20.29
CA LYS A 149 -0.46 30.00 18.89
C LYS A 149 -1.77 30.77 18.78
N SER A 150 -1.85 31.67 17.81
CA SER A 150 -3.08 32.45 17.55
C SER A 150 -4.03 31.66 16.65
N TRP A 151 -5.25 31.43 17.13
CA TRP A 151 -6.33 30.94 16.29
C TRP A 151 -6.72 31.99 15.25
N LYS A 152 -6.75 31.65 13.99
CA LYS A 152 -6.89 32.62 12.89
C LYS A 152 -8.33 32.84 12.44
N TYR A 153 -9.24 31.88 12.65
CA TYR A 153 -10.64 31.98 12.28
C TYR A 153 -11.45 32.73 13.34
N THR A 154 -11.27 34.06 13.38
CA THR A 154 -11.83 34.95 14.40
C THR A 154 -12.80 36.00 13.87
N SER A 155 -12.97 36.07 12.55
CA SER A 155 -13.80 37.02 11.84
C SER A 155 -14.94 36.34 11.09
N VAL A 156 -16.10 37.02 11.05
CA VAL A 156 -17.32 36.54 10.37
C VAL A 156 -17.69 37.54 9.29
N VAL A 157 -18.09 37.08 8.12
CA VAL A 157 -18.78 37.89 7.11
C VAL A 157 -20.24 38.04 7.57
N ALA A 158 -20.55 39.18 8.17
CA ALA A 158 -21.89 39.47 8.66
C ALA A 158 -22.85 39.82 7.52
N GLU A 159 -22.34 40.52 6.47
CA GLU A 159 -23.08 40.87 5.29
C GLU A 159 -22.17 40.90 4.08
N LEU A 160 -22.63 40.34 2.97
CA LEU A 160 -21.99 40.41 1.66
C LEU A 160 -23.09 40.47 0.59
N SER A 161 -23.16 41.58 -0.14
CA SER A 161 -24.20 41.78 -1.14
C SER A 161 -23.74 42.65 -2.30
N ASP A 162 -24.66 42.93 -3.23
CA ASP A 162 -24.43 43.77 -4.44
C ASP A 162 -23.31 43.22 -5.33
N LYS A 163 -23.39 41.91 -5.65
CA LYS A 163 -22.49 41.22 -6.57
C LYS A 163 -22.66 41.76 -7.98
N LYS A 164 -21.57 42.24 -8.58
CA LYS A 164 -21.55 42.74 -9.96
C LYS A 164 -20.47 42.05 -10.76
N LEU A 165 -20.79 41.54 -11.94
CA LEU A 165 -19.80 41.04 -12.89
C LEU A 165 -18.97 42.23 -13.40
N LEU A 166 -17.64 42.14 -13.26
CA LEU A 166 -16.68 43.13 -13.70
C LEU A 166 -16.07 42.77 -15.04
N PHE A 167 -15.67 41.53 -15.18
CA PHE A 167 -14.98 41.00 -16.35
C PHE A 167 -15.18 39.48 -16.47
N GLU A 168 -15.24 38.99 -17.72
CA GLU A 168 -15.30 37.56 -18.03
C GLU A 168 -14.20 37.19 -19.03
N ASP A 169 -13.32 36.31 -18.65
CA ASP A 169 -12.34 35.67 -19.54
C ASP A 169 -12.90 34.32 -20.02
N SER A 170 -13.60 34.36 -21.14
CA SER A 170 -14.20 33.18 -21.75
C SER A 170 -13.17 32.13 -22.21
N LYS A 171 -11.90 32.53 -22.48
CA LYS A 171 -10.84 31.61 -22.89
C LYS A 171 -10.35 30.75 -21.72
N ARG A 172 -10.33 31.31 -20.51
CA ARG A 172 -9.92 30.61 -19.28
C ARG A 172 -11.10 30.12 -18.46
N GLY A 173 -12.35 30.42 -18.84
CA GLY A 173 -13.54 30.12 -18.07
C GLY A 173 -13.58 30.83 -16.71
N MET A 174 -13.06 32.05 -16.62
CA MET A 174 -12.95 32.82 -15.38
C MET A 174 -13.89 34.01 -15.39
N LYS A 175 -14.63 34.21 -14.29
CA LYS A 175 -15.48 35.40 -14.11
C LYS A 175 -15.05 36.16 -12.86
N PHE A 176 -14.89 37.46 -13.00
CA PHE A 176 -14.46 38.37 -11.94
C PHE A 176 -15.61 39.24 -11.49
N TYR A 177 -15.84 39.24 -10.19
CA TYR A 177 -16.94 39.98 -9.57
C TYR A 177 -16.44 41.02 -8.57
N GLY A 178 -17.17 42.10 -8.40
CA GLY A 178 -17.05 43.04 -7.30
C GLY A 178 -18.28 43.00 -6.41
N TYR A 179 -18.08 43.14 -5.11
CA TYR A 179 -19.14 43.24 -4.10
C TYR A 179 -19.08 44.62 -3.46
N ARG A 180 -20.16 45.39 -3.51
CA ARG A 180 -20.19 46.75 -2.96
C ARG A 180 -20.42 46.78 -1.46
N THR A 181 -21.15 45.83 -0.92
CA THR A 181 -21.45 45.73 0.50
C THR A 181 -20.66 44.61 1.13
N LEU A 182 -19.78 44.95 2.06
CA LEU A 182 -19.06 44.03 2.91
C LEU A 182 -19.10 44.53 4.36
N ARG A 183 -19.71 43.77 5.24
CA ARG A 183 -19.62 43.98 6.69
C ARG A 183 -18.99 42.75 7.34
N THR A 184 -17.92 42.98 8.06
CA THR A 184 -17.25 41.91 8.83
C THR A 184 -17.31 42.26 10.32
N ALA A 185 -17.43 41.21 11.16
CA ALA A 185 -17.45 41.36 12.61
C ALA A 185 -16.52 40.33 13.26
N SER A 186 -16.08 40.57 14.49
CA SER A 186 -15.45 39.53 15.30
C SER A 186 -16.48 38.49 15.71
N ILE A 187 -16.03 37.24 16.00
CA ILE A 187 -16.92 36.17 16.54
C ILE A 187 -17.69 36.68 17.75
N GLN A 188 -17.04 37.42 18.66
CA GLN A 188 -17.68 37.97 19.88
C GLN A 188 -18.74 39.02 19.58
N SER A 189 -18.46 39.93 18.65
CA SER A 189 -19.39 40.99 18.26
C SER A 189 -20.62 40.40 17.55
N PHE A 190 -20.38 39.44 16.64
CA PHE A 190 -21.45 38.76 15.90
C PHE A 190 -22.34 37.92 16.82
N ALA A 191 -21.74 37.19 17.77
CA ALA A 191 -22.48 36.43 18.79
C ALA A 191 -23.40 37.34 19.60
N LYS A 192 -22.90 38.52 20.06
CA LYS A 192 -23.69 39.51 20.80
C LYS A 192 -24.83 40.08 19.93
N GLU A 193 -24.56 40.39 18.66
CA GLU A 193 -25.57 40.92 17.73
C GLU A 193 -26.72 39.91 17.49
N LYS A 194 -26.37 38.63 17.42
CA LYS A 194 -27.34 37.53 17.19
C LYS A 194 -27.98 36.98 18.46
N GLY A 195 -27.52 37.36 19.65
CA GLY A 195 -28.02 36.84 20.92
C GLY A 195 -27.70 35.36 21.18
N ILE A 196 -26.56 34.87 20.64
CA ILE A 196 -26.11 33.48 20.73
C ILE A 196 -24.73 33.37 21.36
N THR A 197 -24.28 32.14 21.66
CA THR A 197 -22.93 31.87 22.20
C THR A 197 -21.87 31.93 21.10
N LYS A 198 -20.59 32.02 21.47
CA LYS A 198 -19.48 31.92 20.51
C LYS A 198 -19.42 30.52 19.87
N GLU A 199 -19.71 29.50 20.64
CA GLU A 199 -19.80 28.12 20.17
C GLU A 199 -20.89 27.98 19.10
N ASP A 200 -22.05 28.62 19.31
CA ASP A 200 -23.14 28.61 18.31
C ASP A 200 -22.71 29.28 17.02
N VAL A 201 -21.90 30.35 17.06
CA VAL A 201 -21.35 30.98 15.86
C VAL A 201 -20.49 29.99 15.07
N TYR A 202 -19.61 29.24 15.73
CA TYR A 202 -18.80 28.21 15.09
C TYR A 202 -19.65 27.07 14.51
N ASN A 203 -20.68 26.65 15.24
CA ASN A 203 -21.52 25.51 14.85
C ASN A 203 -22.52 25.82 13.73
N HIS A 204 -22.92 27.08 13.56
CA HIS A 204 -23.98 27.44 12.61
C HIS A 204 -23.52 28.35 11.46
N TYR A 205 -22.33 28.99 11.58
CA TYR A 205 -21.85 29.96 10.60
C TYR A 205 -20.40 29.67 10.13
N ALA A 206 -20.01 28.39 10.11
CA ALA A 206 -18.68 27.99 9.65
C ALA A 206 -18.38 28.45 8.21
N ASP A 207 -19.40 28.54 7.36
CA ASP A 207 -19.36 29.05 5.99
C ASP A 207 -19.13 30.57 5.89
N ARG A 208 -19.27 31.30 7.00
CA ARG A 208 -19.05 32.75 7.10
C ARG A 208 -17.84 33.12 7.95
N ILE A 209 -17.32 32.20 8.73
CA ILE A 209 -16.10 32.41 9.53
C ILE A 209 -14.89 32.28 8.62
N PHE A 210 -14.02 33.26 8.65
CA PHE A 210 -12.88 33.31 7.73
C PHE A 210 -11.58 33.78 8.37
N GLN A 211 -10.49 33.44 7.72
CA GLN A 211 -9.18 34.06 7.84
C GLN A 211 -8.73 34.62 6.49
N THR A 212 -7.76 35.53 6.47
CA THR A 212 -7.18 36.03 5.22
C THR A 212 -5.71 35.65 5.09
N THR A 213 -5.28 35.37 3.87
CA THR A 213 -3.88 35.07 3.56
C THR A 213 -3.38 35.88 2.37
N ASN A 214 -2.08 36.20 2.39
CA ASN A 214 -1.35 36.82 1.29
C ASN A 214 -0.70 35.75 0.39
N ALA A 215 -1.36 34.61 0.18
CA ALA A 215 -0.82 33.55 -0.67
C ALA A 215 -0.32 34.13 -2.01
N GLN A 216 0.96 33.92 -2.28
CA GLN A 216 1.55 34.26 -3.60
C GLN A 216 1.17 33.13 -4.58
N SER A 217 -0.01 33.22 -5.16
CA SER A 217 -0.46 32.27 -6.19
C SER A 217 -0.64 32.99 -7.52
N SER A 218 -0.44 32.29 -8.63
CA SER A 218 -0.72 32.79 -9.97
C SER A 218 -2.16 33.26 -10.09
N VAL A 219 -3.10 32.57 -9.44
CA VAL A 219 -4.53 32.93 -9.42
C VAL A 219 -4.74 34.31 -8.75
N ARG A 220 -4.13 34.56 -7.59
CA ARG A 220 -4.22 35.86 -6.93
C ARG A 220 -3.61 36.98 -7.78
N GLN A 221 -2.47 36.71 -8.41
CA GLN A 221 -1.84 37.70 -9.32
C GLN A 221 -2.77 38.03 -10.50
N THR A 222 -3.45 37.02 -11.05
CA THR A 222 -4.47 37.23 -12.10
C THR A 222 -5.61 38.11 -11.57
N VAL A 223 -6.14 37.82 -10.37
CA VAL A 223 -7.20 38.66 -9.77
C VAL A 223 -6.73 40.08 -9.57
N MET A 224 -5.52 40.32 -9.07
CA MET A 224 -4.95 41.66 -8.90
C MET A 224 -4.90 42.41 -10.21
N LYS A 225 -4.42 41.78 -11.28
CA LYS A 225 -4.29 42.34 -12.60
C LYS A 225 -5.66 42.69 -13.23
N GLU A 226 -6.56 41.71 -13.29
CA GLU A 226 -7.86 41.86 -13.98
C GLU A 226 -8.86 42.73 -13.19
N THR A 227 -8.59 42.98 -11.90
CA THR A 227 -9.41 43.88 -11.07
C THR A 227 -8.70 45.18 -10.72
N GLU A 228 -7.62 45.51 -11.41
CA GLU A 228 -6.93 46.81 -11.27
C GLU A 228 -7.85 47.96 -11.67
N GLY A 229 -7.84 49.05 -10.90
CA GLY A 229 -8.69 50.21 -11.14
C GLY A 229 -10.14 50.10 -10.65
N TYR A 230 -10.57 48.92 -10.19
CA TYR A 230 -11.90 48.78 -9.58
C TYR A 230 -11.83 49.00 -8.07
N ASP A 231 -12.75 49.82 -7.55
CA ASP A 231 -12.88 50.13 -6.12
C ASP A 231 -14.07 49.37 -5.51
N TYR A 232 -13.78 48.19 -4.99
CA TYR A 232 -14.72 47.34 -4.26
C TYR A 232 -14.07 46.82 -2.99
N PRO A 233 -14.79 46.73 -1.87
CA PRO A 233 -14.25 46.17 -0.62
C PRO A 233 -13.98 44.64 -0.71
N MET A 234 -14.63 43.96 -1.66
CA MET A 234 -14.50 42.53 -1.91
C MET A 234 -14.55 42.23 -3.39
N PHE A 235 -13.73 41.27 -3.81
CA PHE A 235 -13.72 40.71 -5.16
C PHE A 235 -13.98 39.19 -5.11
N GLY A 236 -14.67 38.66 -6.12
CA GLY A 236 -14.88 37.25 -6.34
C GLY A 236 -14.26 36.77 -7.64
N LEU A 237 -13.65 35.62 -7.63
CA LEU A 237 -13.24 34.88 -8.83
C LEU A 237 -14.01 33.58 -8.89
N GLU A 238 -14.82 33.41 -9.90
CA GLU A 238 -15.50 32.15 -10.23
C GLU A 238 -14.75 31.44 -11.37
N TYR A 239 -14.39 30.19 -11.16
CA TYR A 239 -13.72 29.37 -12.17
C TYR A 239 -13.86 27.88 -11.84
N THR A 240 -13.50 27.01 -12.80
CA THR A 240 -13.47 25.56 -12.62
C THR A 240 -12.02 25.10 -12.49
N PRO A 241 -11.58 24.62 -11.30
CA PRO A 241 -10.24 24.08 -11.13
C PRO A 241 -10.02 22.82 -11.97
N THR A 242 -8.82 22.67 -12.52
CA THR A 242 -8.39 21.50 -13.30
C THR A 242 -7.64 20.47 -12.46
N LYS A 243 -7.40 20.75 -11.17
CA LYS A 243 -6.72 19.86 -10.20
C LYS A 243 -7.19 20.17 -8.78
N GLY A 244 -7.12 19.17 -7.91
CA GLY A 244 -7.35 19.32 -6.47
C GLY A 244 -8.77 18.97 -6.02
N LYS A 245 -9.12 19.31 -4.76
CA LYS A 245 -10.37 18.90 -4.08
C LYS A 245 -11.64 19.23 -4.87
N ASN A 246 -11.65 20.35 -5.59
CA ASN A 246 -12.82 20.85 -6.31
C ASN A 246 -12.64 20.74 -7.84
N GLU A 247 -11.84 19.80 -8.32
CA GLU A 247 -11.61 19.56 -9.73
C GLU A 247 -12.93 19.34 -10.47
N GLY A 248 -13.11 20.05 -11.61
CA GLY A 248 -14.31 19.98 -12.44
C GLY A 248 -15.55 20.67 -11.87
N GLN A 249 -15.50 21.25 -10.68
CA GLN A 249 -16.61 21.97 -10.07
C GLN A 249 -16.40 23.48 -10.15
N VAL A 250 -17.47 24.23 -10.39
CA VAL A 250 -17.41 25.70 -10.35
C VAL A 250 -17.23 26.15 -8.90
N VAL A 251 -16.16 26.88 -8.61
CA VAL A 251 -15.87 27.45 -7.30
C VAL A 251 -15.75 28.96 -7.35
N GLU A 252 -16.15 29.63 -6.28
CA GLU A 252 -15.92 31.05 -6.10
C GLU A 252 -14.90 31.28 -4.97
N ILE A 253 -13.81 32.00 -5.28
CA ILE A 253 -12.82 32.43 -4.29
C ILE A 253 -12.98 33.92 -4.03
N LEU A 254 -13.07 34.31 -2.77
CA LEU A 254 -13.24 35.70 -2.36
C LEU A 254 -11.91 36.32 -1.94
N TYR A 255 -11.72 37.60 -2.34
CA TYR A 255 -10.52 38.38 -2.09
C TYR A 255 -10.89 39.71 -1.47
N LYS A 256 -10.32 40.03 -0.31
CA LYS A 256 -10.63 41.20 0.48
C LYS A 256 -9.64 42.36 0.24
N GLY A 257 -10.17 43.57 0.06
CA GLY A 257 -9.45 44.83 0.06
C GLY A 257 -8.51 45.04 -1.13
N GLU A 258 -7.79 46.16 -1.11
CA GLU A 258 -6.86 46.57 -2.19
C GLU A 258 -5.77 45.55 -2.49
N GLN A 259 -5.26 44.87 -1.47
CA GLN A 259 -4.22 43.84 -1.64
C GLN A 259 -4.76 42.52 -2.15
N ARG A 260 -6.05 42.38 -2.42
CA ARG A 260 -6.69 41.12 -2.84
C ARG A 260 -6.25 39.95 -1.93
N ARG A 261 -6.38 40.12 -0.61
CA ARG A 261 -6.08 39.03 0.34
C ARG A 261 -7.12 37.94 0.20
N MET A 262 -6.67 36.73 -0.12
CA MET A 262 -7.56 35.58 -0.28
C MET A 262 -8.24 35.25 1.05
N MET A 263 -9.54 35.06 1.02
CA MET A 263 -10.33 34.59 2.16
C MET A 263 -10.37 33.06 2.15
N MET A 264 -10.14 32.47 3.30
CA MET A 264 -10.27 31.04 3.55
C MET A 264 -11.35 30.86 4.59
N PHE A 265 -12.40 30.12 4.26
CA PHE A 265 -13.51 29.89 5.16
C PHE A 265 -13.26 28.69 6.08
N LEU A 266 -13.81 28.75 7.30
CA LEU A 266 -13.70 27.65 8.25
C LEU A 266 -14.39 26.38 7.70
N SER A 267 -15.48 26.53 6.97
CA SER A 267 -16.18 25.42 6.29
C SER A 267 -15.26 24.56 5.40
N ASP A 268 -14.22 25.17 4.80
CA ASP A 268 -13.25 24.46 3.96
C ASP A 268 -12.22 23.68 4.77
N ALA A 269 -12.06 24.05 6.04
CA ALA A 269 -11.09 23.47 6.98
C ALA A 269 -11.71 22.53 8.02
N VAL A 270 -13.02 22.30 7.96
CA VAL A 270 -13.72 21.42 8.89
C VAL A 270 -14.61 20.42 8.17
N GLU A 271 -14.88 19.30 8.84
CA GLU A 271 -15.88 18.29 8.44
C GLU A 271 -16.91 18.14 9.56
N LYS A 272 -18.20 18.08 9.22
CA LYS A 272 -19.26 17.86 10.21
C LYS A 272 -19.58 16.36 10.26
N LYS A 273 -19.43 15.76 11.45
CA LYS A 273 -19.78 14.35 11.69
C LYS A 273 -20.57 14.26 13.00
N ASN A 274 -21.73 13.60 12.97
CA ASN A 274 -22.62 13.43 14.13
C ASN A 274 -22.97 14.74 14.85
N GLY A 275 -23.15 15.84 14.09
CA GLY A 275 -23.49 17.15 14.63
C GLY A 275 -22.31 17.99 15.13
N GLU A 276 -21.12 17.42 15.26
CA GLU A 276 -19.89 18.10 15.68
C GLU A 276 -18.98 18.43 14.51
N TYR A 277 -18.22 19.53 14.59
CA TYR A 277 -17.18 19.86 13.63
C TYR A 277 -15.82 19.30 14.04
N PHE A 278 -15.13 18.71 13.08
CA PHE A 278 -13.74 18.28 13.18
C PHE A 278 -12.87 19.16 12.28
N TYR A 279 -11.83 19.74 12.87
CA TYR A 279 -10.83 20.47 12.11
C TYR A 279 -9.92 19.51 11.37
N LEU A 280 -9.60 19.85 10.11
CA LEU A 280 -8.87 19.01 9.17
C LEU A 280 -7.43 19.53 9.04
N ASP A 281 -6.52 19.02 9.87
CA ASP A 281 -5.10 19.30 9.69
C ASP A 281 -4.54 18.41 8.58
N LYS A 282 -3.87 19.01 7.59
CA LYS A 282 -3.20 18.24 6.54
C LYS A 282 -2.03 17.47 7.13
N VAL A 283 -1.86 16.23 6.71
CA VAL A 283 -0.68 15.43 7.03
C VAL A 283 0.56 16.10 6.44
N THR A 284 1.60 16.21 7.24
CA THR A 284 2.90 16.80 6.88
C THR A 284 3.99 15.73 6.90
N SER A 285 5.27 16.12 6.82
CA SER A 285 6.41 15.21 6.99
C SER A 285 6.75 14.89 8.46
N LEU A 286 6.03 15.44 9.43
CA LEU A 286 6.13 15.09 10.84
C LEU A 286 4.87 14.34 11.28
N TRP A 287 5.01 13.10 11.74
CA TRP A 287 3.94 12.25 12.24
C TRP A 287 4.15 11.97 13.72
N ASP A 288 3.57 12.80 14.58
CA ASP A 288 3.70 12.74 16.04
C ASP A 288 2.41 12.27 16.74
N ASP A 289 1.36 11.98 15.96
CA ASP A 289 0.04 11.55 16.42
C ASP A 289 -0.16 10.02 16.33
N ILE A 290 0.90 9.26 16.01
CA ILE A 290 0.85 7.79 15.91
C ILE A 290 1.34 7.20 17.23
N ASP A 291 0.48 6.37 17.85
CA ASP A 291 0.82 5.69 19.10
C ASP A 291 1.61 4.41 18.81
N TYR A 292 2.78 4.29 19.42
CA TYR A 292 3.66 3.12 19.36
C TYR A 292 3.59 2.27 20.65
N ASN A 293 2.72 2.63 21.60
CA ASN A 293 2.54 1.84 22.80
C ASN A 293 1.71 0.57 22.54
N ASN A 294 2.03 -0.50 23.24
CA ASN A 294 1.30 -1.78 23.19
C ASN A 294 1.22 -2.46 21.82
N LEU A 295 2.12 -2.15 20.89
CA LEU A 295 2.15 -2.75 19.56
C LEU A 295 2.30 -4.27 19.57
N SER A 296 2.97 -4.83 20.58
CA SER A 296 3.17 -6.29 20.69
C SER A 296 1.85 -7.07 20.63
N LYS A 297 0.74 -6.47 21.10
CA LYS A 297 -0.60 -7.07 21.12
C LYS A 297 -1.52 -6.61 19.98
N GLU A 298 -1.08 -5.67 19.17
CA GLU A 298 -1.90 -5.17 18.07
C GLU A 298 -2.17 -6.30 17.04
N GLY A 299 -3.45 -6.46 16.66
CA GLY A 299 -3.88 -7.56 15.79
C GLY A 299 -4.11 -8.89 16.53
N ASP A 300 -4.21 -8.83 17.87
CA ASP A 300 -4.51 -9.97 18.76
C ASP A 300 -3.52 -11.15 18.63
N ILE A 301 -2.31 -10.86 18.16
CA ILE A 301 -1.21 -11.84 18.08
C ILE A 301 0.08 -11.22 18.62
N GLU A 302 0.79 -11.97 19.46
CA GLU A 302 2.04 -11.48 20.04
C GLU A 302 3.17 -11.50 19.02
N PHE A 303 3.81 -10.35 18.83
CA PHE A 303 5.03 -10.20 18.07
C PHE A 303 5.85 -9.11 18.74
N PRO A 304 6.92 -9.45 19.46
CA PRO A 304 7.54 -8.55 20.44
C PRO A 304 8.25 -7.34 19.82
N ASN A 305 8.81 -7.49 18.62
CA ASN A 305 9.65 -6.45 18.02
C ASN A 305 9.26 -6.22 16.55
N GLY A 306 9.48 -5.00 16.06
CA GLY A 306 9.39 -4.68 14.63
C GLY A 306 7.97 -4.48 14.06
N LYS A 307 6.90 -4.60 14.86
CA LYS A 307 5.56 -4.23 14.39
C LYS A 307 5.48 -2.75 14.06
N LYS A 308 4.90 -2.45 12.90
CA LYS A 308 4.49 -1.07 12.59
C LYS A 308 3.01 -0.89 12.97
N PRO A 309 2.64 0.26 13.56
CA PRO A 309 1.25 0.54 13.92
C PRO A 309 0.32 0.49 12.71
N ILE A 310 -0.84 -0.11 12.84
CA ILE A 310 -1.85 -0.14 11.77
C ILE A 310 -2.20 1.28 11.31
N LYS A 311 -2.33 2.23 12.24
CA LYS A 311 -2.61 3.63 11.93
C LYS A 311 -1.57 4.27 11.01
N LEU A 312 -0.27 3.91 11.17
CA LEU A 312 0.81 4.37 10.29
C LEU A 312 0.62 3.82 8.88
N LEU A 313 0.40 2.51 8.77
CA LEU A 313 0.23 1.84 7.48
C LEU A 313 -1.05 2.28 6.77
N GLN A 314 -2.14 2.46 7.49
CA GLN A 314 -3.37 3.05 6.95
C GLN A 314 -3.15 4.46 6.40
N ARG A 315 -2.34 5.28 7.08
CA ARG A 315 -1.99 6.62 6.58
C ARG A 315 -1.24 6.53 5.26
N ILE A 316 -0.23 5.66 5.16
CA ILE A 316 0.52 5.41 3.93
C ILE A 316 -0.42 4.95 2.81
N ILE A 317 -1.23 3.92 3.06
CA ILE A 317 -2.19 3.38 2.11
C ILE A 317 -3.18 4.46 1.65
N ASN A 318 -3.76 5.22 2.58
CA ASN A 318 -4.73 6.26 2.23
C ASN A 318 -4.12 7.43 1.46
N LEU A 319 -2.82 7.74 1.66
CA LEU A 319 -2.10 8.75 0.89
C LEU A 319 -1.83 8.31 -0.55
N SER A 320 -1.47 7.05 -0.75
CA SER A 320 -0.81 6.59 -1.97
C SER A 320 -1.64 5.67 -2.87
N THR A 321 -2.79 5.13 -2.38
CA THR A 321 -3.56 4.18 -3.16
C THR A 321 -4.91 4.72 -3.65
N SER A 322 -5.29 4.34 -4.85
CA SER A 322 -6.62 4.44 -5.43
C SER A 322 -7.42 3.16 -5.16
N ASP A 323 -8.58 3.01 -5.78
CA ASP A 323 -9.31 1.77 -5.80
C ASP A 323 -8.61 0.75 -6.72
N ASP A 324 -8.70 -0.54 -6.39
CA ASP A 324 -8.11 -1.65 -7.17
C ASP A 324 -6.56 -1.69 -7.21
N ASP A 325 -5.88 -0.88 -6.41
CA ASP A 325 -4.42 -0.85 -6.40
C ASP A 325 -3.82 -2.05 -5.65
N LEU A 326 -2.58 -2.40 -6.02
CA LEU A 326 -1.79 -3.47 -5.41
C LEU A 326 -0.74 -2.90 -4.44
N VAL A 327 -0.76 -3.39 -3.21
CA VAL A 327 0.20 -3.05 -2.16
C VAL A 327 1.20 -4.20 -1.99
N LEU A 328 2.48 -3.93 -2.25
CA LEU A 328 3.57 -4.90 -2.05
C LEU A 328 4.36 -4.56 -0.78
N ASP A 329 4.51 -5.53 0.12
CA ASP A 329 5.40 -5.45 1.28
C ASP A 329 6.35 -6.66 1.26
N PHE A 330 7.62 -6.42 0.88
CA PHE A 330 8.61 -7.47 0.75
C PHE A 330 9.51 -7.66 1.98
N PHE A 331 9.16 -7.03 3.10
CA PHE A 331 9.67 -7.28 4.43
C PHE A 331 8.51 -7.35 5.44
N SER A 332 7.51 -8.18 5.14
CA SER A 332 6.18 -8.07 5.75
C SER A 332 6.11 -8.40 7.24
N GLY A 333 7.12 -9.04 7.80
CA GLY A 333 7.20 -9.37 9.22
C GLY A 333 5.92 -10.06 9.72
N SER A 334 5.21 -9.42 10.63
CA SER A 334 3.96 -9.91 11.20
C SER A 334 2.71 -9.63 10.34
N ALA A 335 2.86 -9.27 9.06
CA ALA A 335 1.76 -8.96 8.13
C ALA A 335 0.85 -7.78 8.57
N SER A 336 1.44 -6.75 9.20
CA SER A 336 0.71 -5.53 9.59
C SER A 336 0.11 -4.82 8.38
N THR A 337 0.79 -4.88 7.24
CA THR A 337 0.35 -4.25 5.98
C THR A 337 -0.93 -4.89 5.45
N ALA A 338 -1.04 -6.23 5.45
CA ALA A 338 -2.28 -6.90 5.04
C ALA A 338 -3.46 -6.54 5.95
N HIS A 339 -3.24 -6.50 7.28
CA HIS A 339 -4.26 -6.04 8.21
C HIS A 339 -4.73 -4.61 7.89
N ALA A 340 -3.79 -3.69 7.61
CA ALA A 340 -4.12 -2.32 7.24
C ALA A 340 -4.86 -2.22 5.89
N VAL A 341 -4.55 -3.09 4.92
CA VAL A 341 -5.27 -3.18 3.63
C VAL A 341 -6.70 -3.65 3.85
N LEU A 342 -6.92 -4.74 4.60
CA LEU A 342 -8.27 -5.24 4.91
C LEU A 342 -9.11 -4.16 5.60
N GLN A 343 -8.51 -3.42 6.53
CA GLN A 343 -9.19 -2.33 7.21
C GLN A 343 -9.49 -1.14 6.28
N ALA A 344 -8.58 -0.80 5.36
CA ALA A 344 -8.81 0.24 4.36
C ALA A 344 -9.92 -0.14 3.38
N ASN A 345 -9.99 -1.41 2.97
CA ASN A 345 -11.07 -1.93 2.13
C ASN A 345 -12.44 -1.76 2.80
N TYR A 346 -12.54 -2.08 4.10
CA TYR A 346 -13.75 -1.86 4.87
C TYR A 346 -14.07 -0.37 5.07
N GLU A 347 -13.12 0.43 5.61
CA GLU A 347 -13.39 1.82 6.02
C GLU A 347 -13.58 2.80 4.86
N LYS A 348 -13.04 2.49 3.70
CA LYS A 348 -13.01 3.36 2.52
C LYS A 348 -13.71 2.76 1.30
N GLU A 349 -14.35 1.60 1.47
CA GLU A 349 -15.04 0.88 0.39
C GLU A 349 -14.12 0.68 -0.83
N LYS A 350 -12.85 0.29 -0.57
CA LYS A 350 -11.83 0.02 -1.58
C LYS A 350 -11.72 -1.47 -1.88
N HIS A 351 -11.11 -1.80 -3.02
CA HIS A 351 -10.82 -3.17 -3.47
C HIS A 351 -9.31 -3.40 -3.59
N LEU A 352 -8.54 -2.94 -2.60
CA LEU A 352 -7.08 -3.07 -2.61
C LEU A 352 -6.66 -4.53 -2.50
N HIS A 353 -5.61 -4.88 -3.23
CA HIS A 353 -4.94 -6.17 -3.17
C HIS A 353 -3.61 -6.05 -2.44
N PHE A 354 -3.10 -7.16 -1.89
CA PHE A 354 -1.78 -7.16 -1.28
C PHE A 354 -0.95 -8.36 -1.71
N ILE A 355 0.37 -8.16 -1.78
CA ILE A 355 1.38 -9.21 -1.89
C ILE A 355 2.35 -8.99 -0.74
N LEU A 356 2.57 -10.04 0.06
CA LEU A 356 3.51 -10.04 1.17
C LEU A 356 4.62 -11.05 0.91
N VAL A 357 5.86 -10.65 1.13
CA VAL A 357 7.02 -11.54 1.04
C VAL A 357 7.74 -11.54 2.39
N GLN A 358 7.97 -12.73 2.94
CA GLN A 358 8.64 -12.93 4.21
C GLN A 358 9.50 -14.20 4.18
N LEU A 359 10.72 -14.10 4.68
CA LEU A 359 11.54 -15.26 4.93
C LEU A 359 10.95 -16.09 6.11
N PRO A 360 10.96 -17.43 6.04
CA PRO A 360 10.40 -18.28 7.08
C PRO A 360 11.34 -18.43 8.29
N GLU A 361 11.74 -17.28 8.87
CA GLU A 361 12.59 -17.25 10.06
C GLU A 361 11.90 -17.95 11.22
N LYS A 362 12.68 -18.73 11.96
CA LYS A 362 12.16 -19.50 13.10
C LYS A 362 11.86 -18.58 14.28
N THR A 363 10.71 -18.77 14.89
CA THR A 363 10.36 -18.09 16.14
C THR A 363 11.19 -18.63 17.31
N ASP A 364 11.49 -17.78 18.31
CA ASP A 364 12.19 -18.22 19.52
C ASP A 364 11.35 -19.29 20.23
N LYS A 365 11.98 -20.42 20.56
CA LYS A 365 11.35 -21.55 21.27
C LYS A 365 10.75 -21.18 22.63
N LYS A 366 11.22 -20.07 23.23
CA LYS A 366 10.71 -19.55 24.52
C LYS A 366 9.54 -18.58 24.34
N SER A 367 9.30 -18.08 23.12
CA SER A 367 8.22 -17.13 22.84
C SER A 367 6.83 -17.75 23.00
N GLU A 368 5.85 -16.95 23.33
CA GLU A 368 4.45 -17.37 23.36
C GLU A 368 3.95 -17.77 21.97
N ALA A 369 4.45 -17.11 20.91
CA ALA A 369 4.15 -17.48 19.52
C ALA A 369 4.56 -18.95 19.24
N TYR A 370 5.79 -19.34 19.61
CA TYR A 370 6.25 -20.72 19.42
C TYR A 370 5.41 -21.73 20.22
N LYS A 371 5.08 -21.41 21.48
CA LYS A 371 4.24 -22.26 22.35
C LYS A 371 2.82 -22.41 21.79
N SER A 372 2.32 -21.36 21.13
CA SER A 372 1.01 -21.36 20.46
C SER A 372 1.01 -22.10 19.11
N GLY A 373 2.15 -22.67 18.69
CA GLY A 373 2.25 -23.47 17.48
C GLY A 373 2.84 -22.74 16.26
N TYR A 374 3.09 -21.43 16.34
CA TYR A 374 3.68 -20.65 15.25
C TYR A 374 5.19 -20.85 15.25
N LYS A 375 5.69 -21.63 14.29
CA LYS A 375 7.10 -22.05 14.23
C LYS A 375 7.97 -21.06 13.47
N THR A 376 7.35 -20.26 12.60
CA THR A 376 7.99 -19.24 11.77
C THR A 376 7.28 -17.90 11.87
N ILE A 377 7.95 -16.83 11.43
CA ILE A 377 7.34 -15.49 11.30
C ILE A 377 6.19 -15.54 10.30
N CYS A 378 6.29 -16.34 9.23
CA CYS A 378 5.22 -16.51 8.25
C CYS A 378 3.93 -17.04 8.90
N ASP A 379 4.03 -18.03 9.81
CA ASP A 379 2.86 -18.57 10.52
C ASP A 379 2.15 -17.49 11.34
N ILE A 380 2.93 -16.59 11.97
CA ILE A 380 2.39 -15.43 12.70
C ILE A 380 1.66 -14.48 11.76
N GLY A 381 2.27 -14.17 10.61
CA GLY A 381 1.70 -13.29 9.60
C GLY A 381 0.36 -13.80 9.05
N GLU A 382 0.33 -15.09 8.68
CA GLU A 382 -0.89 -15.75 8.21
C GLU A 382 -2.01 -15.70 9.24
N GLU A 383 -1.69 -16.04 10.49
CA GLU A 383 -2.68 -16.03 11.57
C GLU A 383 -3.20 -14.60 11.85
N ARG A 384 -2.34 -13.59 11.78
CA ARG A 384 -2.75 -12.19 11.92
C ARG A 384 -3.75 -11.80 10.83
N ILE A 385 -3.52 -12.18 9.58
CA ILE A 385 -4.44 -11.90 8.49
C ILE A 385 -5.80 -12.55 8.76
N ARG A 386 -5.81 -13.83 9.17
CA ARG A 386 -7.04 -14.56 9.51
C ARG A 386 -7.83 -13.88 10.65
N ARG A 387 -7.13 -13.48 11.72
CA ARG A 387 -7.76 -12.78 12.86
C ARG A 387 -8.30 -11.41 12.47
N ALA A 388 -7.53 -10.63 11.70
CA ALA A 388 -7.97 -9.33 11.21
C ALA A 388 -9.24 -9.45 10.35
N GLY A 389 -9.24 -10.37 9.38
CA GLY A 389 -10.41 -10.62 8.53
C GLY A 389 -11.62 -11.09 9.32
N LYS A 390 -11.43 -12.03 10.26
CA LYS A 390 -12.52 -12.51 11.13
C LYS A 390 -13.11 -11.38 11.97
N LYS A 391 -12.27 -10.59 12.62
CA LYS A 391 -12.68 -9.48 13.47
C LYS A 391 -13.48 -8.42 12.69
N ILE A 392 -12.96 -7.98 11.53
CA ILE A 392 -13.67 -7.02 10.68
C ILE A 392 -15.04 -7.60 10.28
N LYS A 393 -15.10 -8.86 9.86
CA LYS A 393 -16.36 -9.51 9.46
C LYS A 393 -17.36 -9.58 10.61
N GLU A 394 -16.94 -9.98 11.80
CA GLU A 394 -17.79 -10.12 12.98
C GLU A 394 -18.29 -8.77 13.51
N GLU A 395 -17.44 -7.75 13.53
CA GLU A 395 -17.77 -6.43 14.06
C GLU A 395 -18.61 -5.58 13.09
N THR A 396 -18.44 -5.78 11.77
CA THR A 396 -18.98 -4.85 10.77
C THR A 396 -19.93 -5.51 9.78
N GLY A 397 -19.81 -6.81 9.54
CA GLY A 397 -20.55 -7.51 8.49
C GLY A 397 -20.17 -7.07 7.07
N ALA A 398 -19.03 -6.39 6.90
CA ALA A 398 -18.61 -5.86 5.60
C ALA A 398 -18.45 -6.96 4.55
N ASP A 399 -18.87 -6.68 3.32
CA ASP A 399 -18.72 -7.56 2.16
C ASP A 399 -17.44 -7.19 1.40
N ILE A 400 -16.29 -7.66 1.92
CA ILE A 400 -14.98 -7.52 1.30
C ILE A 400 -14.32 -8.88 1.11
N ASP A 401 -13.30 -8.98 0.25
CA ASP A 401 -12.49 -10.20 0.15
C ASP A 401 -11.59 -10.33 1.39
N TYR A 402 -11.86 -11.37 2.19
CA TYR A 402 -11.08 -11.74 3.38
C TYR A 402 -10.06 -12.83 3.08
N GLY A 403 -10.07 -13.37 1.86
CA GLY A 403 -9.23 -14.49 1.45
C GLY A 403 -7.79 -14.06 1.16
N PHE A 404 -6.87 -15.01 1.32
CA PHE A 404 -5.52 -14.88 0.80
C PHE A 404 -4.98 -16.26 0.44
N ARG A 405 -3.95 -16.30 -0.39
CA ARG A 405 -3.21 -17.52 -0.74
C ARG A 405 -1.82 -17.43 -0.14
N CYS A 406 -1.36 -18.55 0.39
CA CYS A 406 0.00 -18.69 0.89
C CYS A 406 0.79 -19.58 -0.06
N PHE A 407 1.95 -19.10 -0.50
CA PHE A 407 2.86 -19.84 -1.36
C PHE A 407 4.22 -19.96 -0.68
N LYS A 408 4.87 -21.07 -0.93
CA LYS A 408 6.25 -21.30 -0.51
C LYS A 408 7.12 -21.40 -1.75
N VAL A 409 8.19 -20.61 -1.80
CA VAL A 409 9.21 -20.76 -2.83
C VAL A 409 9.98 -22.04 -2.55
N ASP A 410 10.03 -22.92 -3.52
CA ASP A 410 10.70 -24.23 -3.44
C ASP A 410 11.39 -24.52 -4.79
N SER A 411 12.12 -25.62 -4.85
CA SER A 411 12.70 -26.14 -6.09
C SER A 411 11.60 -26.54 -7.08
N SER A 412 11.96 -26.66 -8.36
CA SER A 412 11.08 -27.17 -9.40
C SER A 412 10.37 -28.46 -8.95
N ASN A 413 9.10 -28.62 -9.36
CA ASN A 413 8.34 -29.84 -9.12
C ASN A 413 8.86 -31.05 -9.93
N MET A 414 9.70 -30.78 -10.94
CA MET A 414 10.30 -31.82 -11.76
C MET A 414 11.54 -32.41 -11.10
N LYS A 415 11.79 -33.70 -11.33
CA LYS A 415 13.05 -34.36 -10.95
C LYS A 415 14.19 -33.76 -11.74
N ASP A 416 15.34 -33.61 -11.09
CA ASP A 416 16.55 -33.12 -11.73
C ASP A 416 17.11 -34.19 -12.68
N VAL A 417 17.53 -33.78 -13.87
CA VAL A 417 18.10 -34.67 -14.90
C VAL A 417 19.62 -34.50 -14.89
N TYR A 418 20.32 -35.50 -14.34
CA TYR A 418 21.78 -35.50 -14.22
C TYR A 418 22.50 -36.36 -15.28
N TYR A 419 21.78 -36.92 -16.27
CA TYR A 419 22.34 -37.81 -17.28
C TYR A 419 22.14 -37.26 -18.69
N LYS A 420 23.05 -37.64 -19.58
CA LYS A 420 22.88 -37.37 -21.00
C LYS A 420 21.99 -38.45 -21.63
N PRO A 421 21.17 -38.13 -22.65
CA PRO A 421 20.31 -39.12 -23.33
C PRO A 421 21.04 -40.38 -23.79
N ALA A 422 22.33 -40.25 -24.16
CA ALA A 422 23.17 -41.36 -24.60
C ALA A 422 23.57 -42.34 -23.48
N ASP A 423 23.43 -41.97 -22.21
CA ASP A 423 23.84 -42.77 -21.04
C ASP A 423 22.70 -43.62 -20.49
N ILE A 424 21.46 -43.43 -21.02
CA ILE A 424 20.24 -44.11 -20.54
C ILE A 424 20.13 -45.45 -21.24
N LYS A 425 20.06 -46.53 -20.44
CA LYS A 425 19.76 -47.88 -20.95
C LYS A 425 18.26 -48.09 -21.04
N GLN A 426 17.80 -48.82 -22.06
CA GLN A 426 16.38 -49.10 -22.31
C GLN A 426 15.66 -49.74 -21.11
N ALA A 427 16.37 -50.52 -20.30
CA ALA A 427 15.83 -51.13 -19.07
C ALA A 427 15.58 -50.12 -17.91
N GLU A 428 16.08 -48.90 -18.04
CA GLU A 428 15.95 -47.81 -17.05
C GLU A 428 14.90 -46.80 -17.47
N MET A 429 14.34 -46.90 -18.68
CA MET A 429 13.35 -45.93 -19.23
C MET A 429 12.08 -45.88 -18.36
N ASP A 430 11.64 -47.01 -17.80
CA ASP A 430 10.47 -47.04 -16.91
C ASP A 430 10.68 -46.28 -15.60
N LEU A 431 11.94 -46.11 -15.13
CA LEU A 431 12.28 -45.29 -13.96
C LEU A 431 12.14 -43.79 -14.22
N PHE A 432 12.13 -43.39 -15.49
CA PHE A 432 12.02 -42.01 -15.92
C PHE A 432 10.62 -41.63 -16.40
N ALA A 433 9.69 -42.57 -16.45
CA ALA A 433 8.31 -42.36 -16.85
C ALA A 433 7.56 -41.33 -15.98
N ASP A 434 8.00 -41.19 -14.71
CA ASP A 434 7.47 -40.21 -13.77
C ASP A 434 8.53 -39.14 -13.48
N ASN A 435 8.43 -38.00 -14.15
CA ASN A 435 9.37 -36.89 -14.05
C ASN A 435 9.07 -35.94 -12.88
N ILE A 436 8.03 -36.20 -12.07
CA ILE A 436 7.60 -35.35 -10.97
C ILE A 436 8.18 -35.90 -9.66
N LYS A 437 8.60 -35.00 -8.75
CA LYS A 437 9.05 -35.34 -7.41
C LYS A 437 7.89 -35.95 -6.61
N GLU A 438 8.19 -36.97 -5.80
CA GLU A 438 7.17 -37.76 -5.08
C GLU A 438 6.41 -36.98 -4.00
N ASP A 439 7.01 -35.92 -3.49
CA ASP A 439 6.45 -35.04 -2.44
C ASP A 439 5.59 -33.89 -3.01
N ARG A 440 5.34 -33.84 -4.32
CA ARG A 440 4.56 -32.80 -4.99
C ARG A 440 3.10 -33.18 -5.16
N THR A 441 2.23 -32.19 -4.93
CA THR A 441 0.78 -32.31 -5.10
C THR A 441 0.33 -31.83 -6.47
N PRO A 442 -0.88 -32.22 -6.94
CA PRO A 442 -1.46 -31.66 -8.14
C PRO A 442 -1.60 -30.12 -8.11
N GLU A 443 -1.81 -29.53 -6.94
CA GLU A 443 -1.87 -28.11 -6.72
C GLU A 443 -0.50 -27.45 -6.95
N ASP A 444 0.59 -28.06 -6.52
CA ASP A 444 1.95 -27.55 -6.74
C ASP A 444 2.27 -27.49 -8.24
N LEU A 445 1.88 -28.54 -8.97
CA LEU A 445 2.02 -28.59 -10.44
C LEU A 445 1.20 -27.48 -11.11
N LEU A 446 -0.04 -27.27 -10.67
CA LEU A 446 -0.90 -26.22 -11.18
C LEU A 446 -0.27 -24.83 -11.00
N ILE A 447 0.25 -24.55 -9.79
CA ILE A 447 0.85 -23.25 -9.50
C ILE A 447 2.10 -23.00 -10.34
N GLN A 448 3.00 -23.98 -10.48
CA GLN A 448 4.16 -23.87 -11.36
C GLN A 448 3.71 -23.62 -12.81
N LEU A 449 2.73 -24.36 -13.28
CA LEU A 449 2.18 -24.23 -14.62
C LEU A 449 1.56 -22.83 -14.85
N MET A 450 0.83 -22.30 -13.87
CA MET A 450 0.28 -20.94 -13.96
C MET A 450 1.39 -19.90 -14.13
N LEU A 451 2.50 -20.04 -13.42
CA LEU A 451 3.67 -19.17 -13.58
C LEU A 451 4.29 -19.30 -14.97
N ASP A 452 4.50 -20.53 -15.45
CA ASP A 452 5.10 -20.82 -16.75
C ASP A 452 4.24 -20.30 -17.92
N LEU A 453 2.92 -20.27 -17.74
CA LEU A 453 1.95 -19.80 -18.74
C LEU A 453 1.59 -18.31 -18.60
N GLY A 454 2.12 -17.61 -17.60
CA GLY A 454 1.78 -16.22 -17.32
C GLY A 454 0.34 -16.02 -16.82
N VAL A 455 -0.28 -17.05 -16.23
CA VAL A 455 -1.60 -16.97 -15.62
C VAL A 455 -1.45 -16.42 -14.20
N LEU A 456 -2.19 -15.35 -13.90
CA LEU A 456 -2.09 -14.70 -12.59
C LEU A 456 -2.42 -15.66 -11.46
N LEU A 457 -1.58 -15.71 -10.42
CA LEU A 457 -1.81 -16.54 -9.24
C LEU A 457 -3.04 -16.10 -8.42
N SER A 458 -3.54 -14.89 -8.63
CA SER A 458 -4.80 -14.39 -8.07
C SER A 458 -6.04 -14.91 -8.81
N SER A 459 -5.89 -15.52 -9.98
CA SER A 459 -7.02 -16.04 -10.77
C SER A 459 -7.84 -17.06 -9.99
N LYS A 460 -9.15 -17.06 -10.18
CA LYS A 460 -10.06 -18.04 -9.59
C LYS A 460 -9.67 -19.46 -10.02
N ILE A 461 -9.50 -20.35 -9.04
CA ILE A 461 -9.22 -21.78 -9.26
C ILE A 461 -10.43 -22.56 -8.77
N GLU A 462 -11.02 -23.33 -9.65
CA GLU A 462 -12.10 -24.26 -9.33
C GLU A 462 -11.64 -25.70 -9.56
N LYS A 463 -11.99 -26.59 -8.61
CA LYS A 463 -11.79 -28.02 -8.75
C LYS A 463 -13.12 -28.63 -9.19
N THR A 464 -13.12 -29.22 -10.37
CA THR A 464 -14.31 -29.87 -10.93
C THR A 464 -14.02 -31.34 -11.19
N GLU A 465 -15.07 -32.14 -11.32
CA GLU A 465 -14.96 -33.53 -11.75
C GLU A 465 -15.49 -33.66 -13.18
N ILE A 466 -14.69 -34.22 -14.07
CA ILE A 466 -15.04 -34.45 -15.49
C ILE A 466 -14.75 -35.93 -15.81
N ALA A 467 -15.78 -36.67 -16.19
CA ALA A 467 -15.70 -38.08 -16.46
C ALA A 467 -14.96 -38.91 -15.41
N GLY A 468 -15.22 -38.60 -14.10
CA GLY A 468 -14.62 -39.28 -12.97
C GLY A 468 -13.18 -38.86 -12.63
N LYS A 469 -12.64 -37.81 -13.25
CA LYS A 469 -11.29 -37.28 -12.99
C LYS A 469 -11.35 -35.85 -12.47
N LYS A 470 -10.42 -35.54 -11.55
CA LYS A 470 -10.26 -34.19 -11.00
C LYS A 470 -9.64 -33.27 -12.05
N VAL A 471 -10.31 -32.17 -12.34
CA VAL A 471 -9.86 -31.17 -13.30
C VAL A 471 -9.83 -29.81 -12.63
N PHE A 472 -8.71 -29.13 -12.72
CA PHE A 472 -8.61 -27.72 -12.33
C PHE A 472 -9.09 -26.85 -13.48
N SER A 473 -9.97 -25.91 -13.15
CA SER A 473 -10.41 -24.84 -14.04
C SER A 473 -9.94 -23.51 -13.47
N VAL A 474 -9.13 -22.77 -14.20
CA VAL A 474 -8.54 -21.51 -13.78
C VAL A 474 -9.03 -20.40 -14.67
N ALA A 475 -9.34 -19.24 -14.09
CA ALA A 475 -9.84 -18.06 -14.80
C ALA A 475 -11.05 -18.42 -15.70
N ASP A 476 -12.09 -19.00 -15.10
CA ASP A 476 -13.33 -19.40 -15.75
C ASP A 476 -13.13 -20.30 -16.99
N GLY A 477 -12.18 -21.23 -16.90
CA GLY A 477 -11.87 -22.20 -17.95
C GLY A 477 -10.81 -21.76 -18.96
N TYR A 478 -10.14 -20.62 -18.75
CA TYR A 478 -9.02 -20.20 -19.57
C TYR A 478 -7.89 -21.23 -19.59
N LEU A 479 -7.55 -21.79 -18.40
CA LEU A 479 -6.66 -22.92 -18.25
C LEU A 479 -7.43 -24.09 -17.63
N MET A 480 -7.39 -25.24 -18.25
CA MET A 480 -7.88 -26.50 -17.70
C MET A 480 -6.74 -27.50 -17.59
N ALA A 481 -6.55 -28.08 -16.39
CA ALA A 481 -5.47 -29.04 -16.12
C ALA A 481 -6.01 -30.30 -15.43
N CYS A 482 -5.57 -31.45 -15.91
CA CYS A 482 -5.87 -32.76 -15.31
C CYS A 482 -4.58 -33.52 -15.06
N PHE A 483 -4.30 -33.81 -13.76
CA PHE A 483 -3.10 -34.52 -13.34
C PHE A 483 -3.41 -35.92 -12.74
N ASP A 484 -4.68 -36.34 -12.78
CA ASP A 484 -5.10 -37.68 -12.36
C ASP A 484 -4.55 -38.75 -13.31
N ARG A 485 -4.33 -39.94 -12.78
CA ARG A 485 -3.94 -41.13 -13.59
C ARG A 485 -5.13 -41.69 -14.35
N ASP A 486 -4.85 -42.51 -15.35
CA ASP A 486 -5.84 -43.23 -16.18
C ASP A 486 -6.83 -42.26 -16.87
N VAL A 487 -6.32 -41.21 -17.47
CA VAL A 487 -7.07 -40.29 -18.30
C VAL A 487 -7.45 -41.01 -19.62
N THR A 488 -8.73 -41.02 -19.95
CA THR A 488 -9.30 -41.65 -21.14
C THR A 488 -9.67 -40.62 -22.22
N ASP A 489 -9.95 -41.09 -23.45
CA ASP A 489 -10.46 -40.24 -24.53
C ASP A 489 -11.72 -39.46 -24.16
N ASP A 490 -12.57 -40.01 -23.26
CA ASP A 490 -13.78 -39.32 -22.77
C ASP A 490 -13.45 -38.09 -21.94
N VAL A 491 -12.44 -38.19 -21.09
CA VAL A 491 -11.96 -37.05 -20.26
C VAL A 491 -11.39 -35.97 -21.16
N VAL A 492 -10.52 -36.34 -22.10
CA VAL A 492 -9.89 -35.44 -23.07
C VAL A 492 -10.96 -34.74 -23.92
N THR A 493 -11.92 -35.50 -24.45
CA THR A 493 -13.04 -34.99 -25.26
C THR A 493 -13.91 -34.03 -24.46
N ALA A 494 -14.23 -34.36 -23.22
CA ALA A 494 -15.06 -33.52 -22.37
C ALA A 494 -14.37 -32.18 -22.01
N ILE A 495 -13.05 -32.18 -21.79
CA ILE A 495 -12.26 -30.97 -21.60
C ILE A 495 -12.19 -30.15 -22.90
N ALA A 496 -11.90 -30.80 -24.07
CA ALA A 496 -11.83 -30.14 -25.36
C ALA A 496 -13.14 -29.41 -25.73
N ARG A 497 -14.28 -29.99 -25.41
CA ARG A 497 -15.61 -29.38 -25.63
C ARG A 497 -15.90 -28.14 -24.76
N LYS A 498 -15.11 -27.88 -23.73
CA LYS A 498 -15.18 -26.65 -22.96
C LYS A 498 -14.38 -25.50 -23.57
N HIS A 499 -13.64 -25.77 -24.65
CA HIS A 499 -12.85 -24.81 -25.41
C HIS A 499 -11.88 -23.96 -24.55
N PRO A 500 -11.06 -24.57 -23.66
CA PRO A 500 -10.09 -23.80 -22.89
C PRO A 500 -9.05 -23.17 -23.81
N PHE A 501 -8.43 -22.05 -23.37
CA PHE A 501 -7.28 -21.52 -24.08
C PHE A 501 -6.05 -22.42 -23.90
N TYR A 502 -5.81 -22.89 -22.67
CA TYR A 502 -4.80 -23.89 -22.35
C TYR A 502 -5.45 -25.18 -21.84
N ALA A 503 -5.04 -26.33 -22.37
CA ALA A 503 -5.35 -27.64 -21.82
C ALA A 503 -4.05 -28.37 -21.48
N VAL A 504 -3.93 -28.82 -20.23
CA VAL A 504 -2.69 -29.43 -19.73
C VAL A 504 -2.97 -30.78 -19.08
N PHE A 505 -2.17 -31.76 -19.48
CA PHE A 505 -2.18 -33.10 -18.94
C PHE A 505 -0.76 -33.50 -18.54
N ARG A 506 -0.66 -34.58 -17.83
CA ARG A 506 0.61 -35.19 -17.49
C ARG A 506 0.86 -36.38 -18.41
N ASP A 507 2.07 -36.57 -18.93
CA ASP A 507 2.40 -37.65 -19.85
C ASP A 507 2.05 -39.02 -19.21
N SER A 508 2.47 -39.26 -18.00
CA SER A 508 2.18 -40.47 -17.24
C SER A 508 0.70 -40.63 -16.81
N SER A 509 -0.16 -39.67 -17.13
CA SER A 509 -1.60 -39.71 -16.79
C SER A 509 -2.45 -40.44 -17.79
N PHE A 510 -2.04 -40.57 -19.04
CA PHE A 510 -2.85 -41.24 -20.05
C PHE A 510 -3.00 -42.75 -19.77
N SER A 511 -4.20 -43.25 -19.94
CA SER A 511 -4.52 -44.67 -19.66
C SER A 511 -3.85 -45.65 -20.63
N SER A 512 -3.42 -45.15 -21.80
CA SER A 512 -2.71 -45.94 -22.80
C SER A 512 -2.04 -45.05 -23.84
N ASP A 513 -1.07 -45.58 -24.57
CA ASP A 513 -0.42 -44.91 -25.70
C ASP A 513 -1.43 -44.51 -26.82
N SER A 514 -2.52 -45.22 -26.93
CA SER A 514 -3.60 -44.91 -27.89
C SER A 514 -4.29 -43.59 -27.49
N VAL A 515 -4.56 -43.35 -26.22
CA VAL A 515 -5.14 -42.10 -25.73
C VAL A 515 -4.16 -40.93 -25.92
N ALA A 516 -2.88 -41.16 -25.63
CA ALA A 516 -1.83 -40.18 -25.85
C ALA A 516 -1.70 -39.80 -27.33
N ALA A 517 -1.81 -40.78 -28.24
CA ALA A 517 -1.80 -40.54 -29.69
C ALA A 517 -3.07 -39.84 -30.21
N ASN A 518 -4.23 -40.13 -29.61
CA ASN A 518 -5.51 -39.51 -30.00
C ASN A 518 -5.69 -38.09 -29.42
N PHE A 519 -4.94 -37.73 -28.41
CA PHE A 519 -5.06 -36.47 -27.71
C PHE A 519 -5.06 -35.24 -28.64
N GLU A 520 -4.08 -35.15 -29.51
CA GLU A 520 -3.96 -34.08 -30.49
C GLU A 520 -5.17 -34.03 -31.43
N GLN A 521 -5.58 -35.18 -31.95
CA GLN A 521 -6.69 -35.30 -32.92
C GLN A 521 -8.05 -34.94 -32.28
N ILE A 522 -8.24 -35.27 -30.98
CA ILE A 522 -9.45 -34.90 -30.25
C ILE A 522 -9.54 -33.36 -30.14
N PHE A 523 -8.46 -32.71 -29.75
CA PHE A 523 -8.46 -31.25 -29.68
C PHE A 523 -8.58 -30.59 -31.06
N ASP A 524 -7.93 -31.12 -32.11
CA ASP A 524 -8.10 -30.61 -33.44
C ASP A 524 -9.56 -30.68 -33.93
N THR A 525 -10.28 -31.70 -33.49
CA THR A 525 -11.69 -31.89 -33.85
C THR A 525 -12.61 -30.96 -33.06
N TYR A 526 -12.43 -30.86 -31.74
CA TYR A 526 -13.39 -30.19 -30.87
C TYR A 526 -12.96 -28.78 -30.43
N SER A 527 -11.65 -28.49 -30.39
CA SER A 527 -11.13 -27.19 -29.96
C SER A 527 -9.76 -26.88 -30.59
N PRO A 528 -9.70 -26.64 -31.91
CA PRO A 528 -8.43 -26.47 -32.63
C PRO A 528 -7.60 -25.25 -32.20
N LYS A 529 -8.19 -24.30 -31.50
CA LYS A 529 -7.51 -23.10 -30.98
C LYS A 529 -6.88 -23.30 -29.60
N THR A 530 -7.18 -24.40 -28.94
CA THR A 530 -6.62 -24.70 -27.60
C THR A 530 -5.12 -25.00 -27.72
N VAL A 531 -4.33 -24.32 -26.92
CA VAL A 531 -2.91 -24.63 -26.74
C VAL A 531 -2.81 -25.82 -25.80
N ARG A 532 -2.28 -26.92 -26.32
CA ARG A 532 -2.14 -28.19 -25.59
C ARG A 532 -0.74 -28.31 -25.01
N LYS A 533 -0.63 -28.77 -23.79
CA LYS A 533 0.63 -29.06 -23.15
C LYS A 533 0.56 -30.38 -22.39
N VAL A 534 1.66 -31.14 -22.45
CA VAL A 534 1.89 -32.36 -21.69
C VAL A 534 3.14 -32.11 -20.81
N LEU A 535 3.03 -32.38 -19.50
CA LEU A 535 4.10 -32.21 -18.51
C LEU A 535 4.90 -33.50 -18.37
#